data_e3f6933fa3d7dbc93dbc44325be9d3c8
#
_entry.id   e3f6933fa3d7dbc93dbc44325be9d3c8
#
_cell.length_a   1.000
_cell.length_b   1.000
_cell.length_c   1.000
_cell.angle_alpha   90.00
_cell.angle_beta   90.00
_cell.angle_gamma   90.00
#
_symmetry.space_group_name_H-M   'P 1'
#
loop_
_entity.id
_entity.type
_entity.pdbx_description
1 polymer ?
#
loop_
_entity_poly.entity_id
_entity_poly.type
_entity_poly.pdbx_seq_one_letter_code
_entity_poly.pdbx_strand_id
1 'polypeptide(L)'
;MITFHIFFIAIIQGITEFLPISSSAHLIILPYLMKVSDQGVIIDISAHLGSLLALIFFFKKDSIDLFRGLFQFFFLRKRKKEYYLFLKIGVATIPVIFFGLIFKIYRLDIIVRSIEIIGWMMIVFGVLLFYADKFGKEKKSLKDLSFKHAAIM
;
A
#
# COMPACT_ATOMS: atom_id res chain seq x y z
N MET A 1 -8.14 -20.57 -19.66
CA MET A 1 -8.41 -19.10 -19.64
C MET A 1 -8.11 -18.48 -18.28
N ILE A 2 -8.47 -19.07 -17.15
CA ILE A 2 -8.22 -18.54 -15.80
C ILE A 2 -6.73 -18.29 -15.53
N THR A 3 -5.84 -19.21 -15.90
CA THR A 3 -4.39 -19.11 -15.66
C THR A 3 -3.76 -17.90 -16.37
N PHE A 4 -4.20 -17.62 -17.59
CA PHE A 4 -3.68 -16.48 -18.37
C PHE A 4 -4.08 -15.14 -17.77
N HIS A 5 -5.32 -15.02 -17.32
CA HIS A 5 -5.82 -13.83 -16.62
C HIS A 5 -5.04 -13.57 -15.31
N ILE A 6 -4.82 -14.61 -14.49
CA ILE A 6 -4.04 -14.47 -13.24
C ILE A 6 -2.60 -14.03 -13.51
N PHE A 7 -2.00 -14.51 -14.60
CA PHE A 7 -0.66 -14.09 -15.02
C PHE A 7 -0.61 -12.58 -15.31
N PHE A 8 -1.60 -12.03 -16.04
CA PHE A 8 -1.68 -10.59 -16.28
C PHE A 8 -1.90 -9.79 -15.01
N ILE A 9 -2.76 -10.28 -14.10
CA ILE A 9 -2.96 -9.68 -12.79
C ILE A 9 -1.64 -9.57 -12.03
N ALA A 10 -0.85 -10.64 -11.99
CA ALA A 10 0.44 -10.64 -11.30
C ALA A 10 1.43 -9.64 -11.90
N ILE A 11 1.49 -9.52 -13.22
CA ILE A 11 2.34 -8.53 -13.92
C ILE A 11 1.89 -7.11 -13.58
N ILE A 12 0.59 -6.82 -13.73
CA ILE A 12 0.06 -5.49 -13.47
C ILE A 12 0.25 -5.11 -12.01
N GLN A 13 -0.03 -6.02 -11.07
CA GLN A 13 0.26 -5.81 -9.66
C GLN A 13 1.73 -5.49 -9.41
N GLY A 14 2.64 -6.29 -9.99
CA GLY A 14 4.08 -6.08 -9.82
C GLY A 14 4.59 -4.73 -10.35
N ILE A 15 3.95 -4.18 -11.39
CA ILE A 15 4.30 -2.86 -11.94
C ILE A 15 3.62 -1.74 -11.13
N THR A 16 2.32 -1.86 -10.89
CA THR A 16 1.51 -0.77 -10.32
C THR A 16 1.71 -0.59 -8.83
N GLU A 17 2.17 -1.61 -8.12
CA GLU A 17 2.45 -1.51 -6.67
C GLU A 17 3.58 -0.53 -6.34
N PHE A 18 4.55 -0.39 -7.24
CA PHE A 18 5.67 0.53 -7.05
C PHE A 18 5.43 1.94 -7.64
N LEU A 19 4.31 2.10 -8.33
CA LEU A 19 3.91 3.38 -8.89
C LEU A 19 2.80 4.01 -8.03
N PRO A 20 2.76 5.34 -7.88
CA PRO A 20 1.72 6.02 -7.09
C PRO A 20 0.40 6.14 -7.85
N ILE A 21 -0.14 5.01 -8.36
CA ILE A 21 -1.30 4.96 -9.27
C ILE A 21 -2.42 4.02 -8.82
N SER A 22 -2.43 3.57 -7.56
CA SER A 22 -3.40 2.63 -7.01
C SER A 22 -3.43 1.25 -7.72
N SER A 23 -2.59 0.33 -7.28
CA SER A 23 -2.55 -1.05 -7.77
C SER A 23 -3.90 -1.76 -7.66
N SER A 24 -4.59 -1.61 -6.52
CA SER A 24 -5.91 -2.20 -6.29
C SER A 24 -6.96 -1.76 -7.33
N ALA A 25 -6.92 -0.50 -7.76
CA ALA A 25 -7.82 -0.01 -8.80
C ALA A 25 -7.56 -0.74 -10.14
N HIS A 26 -6.30 -0.95 -10.49
CA HIS A 26 -5.92 -1.68 -11.72
C HIS A 26 -6.37 -3.14 -11.68
N LEU A 27 -6.28 -3.81 -10.52
CA LEU A 27 -6.74 -5.19 -10.37
C LEU A 27 -8.27 -5.33 -10.55
N ILE A 28 -9.04 -4.30 -10.21
CA ILE A 28 -10.50 -4.30 -10.40
C ILE A 28 -10.87 -3.92 -11.85
N ILE A 29 -10.16 -2.98 -12.46
CA ILE A 29 -10.45 -2.51 -13.81
C ILE A 29 -10.05 -3.55 -14.87
N LEU A 30 -8.96 -4.30 -14.65
CA LEU A 30 -8.42 -5.23 -15.63
C LEU A 30 -9.42 -6.31 -16.06
N PRO A 31 -10.08 -7.08 -15.17
CA PRO A 31 -11.08 -8.07 -15.57
C PRO A 31 -12.25 -7.45 -16.32
N TYR A 32 -12.67 -6.23 -15.96
CA TYR A 32 -13.70 -5.51 -16.69
C TYR A 32 -13.31 -5.22 -18.12
N LEU A 33 -12.08 -4.72 -18.36
CA LEU A 33 -11.56 -4.47 -19.71
C LEU A 33 -11.39 -5.75 -20.52
N MET A 34 -10.99 -6.83 -19.87
CA MET A 34 -10.83 -8.15 -20.49
C MET A 34 -12.15 -8.89 -20.70
N LYS A 35 -13.27 -8.34 -20.23
CA LYS A 35 -14.60 -8.97 -20.23
C LYS A 35 -14.61 -10.37 -19.63
N VAL A 36 -13.88 -10.53 -18.53
CA VAL A 36 -13.83 -11.75 -17.73
C VAL A 36 -14.42 -11.49 -16.34
N SER A 37 -14.78 -12.55 -15.63
CA SER A 37 -15.24 -12.44 -14.23
C SER A 37 -14.13 -11.92 -13.33
N ASP A 38 -14.50 -11.11 -12.31
CA ASP A 38 -13.58 -10.68 -11.25
C ASP A 38 -12.94 -11.91 -10.59
N GLN A 39 -11.63 -11.87 -10.41
CA GLN A 39 -10.84 -12.95 -9.81
C GLN A 39 -11.11 -13.14 -8.32
N GLY A 40 -11.68 -12.14 -7.67
CA GLY A 40 -12.01 -12.14 -6.26
C GLY A 40 -10.86 -11.74 -5.33
N VAL A 41 -11.26 -11.36 -4.12
CA VAL A 41 -10.36 -10.79 -3.10
C VAL A 41 -9.18 -11.70 -2.73
N ILE A 42 -9.35 -13.03 -2.81
CA ILE A 42 -8.27 -13.98 -2.46
C ILE A 42 -7.10 -13.86 -3.43
N ILE A 43 -7.36 -13.73 -4.72
CA ILE A 43 -6.32 -13.58 -5.75
C ILE A 43 -5.68 -12.21 -5.64
N ASP A 44 -6.47 -11.15 -5.39
CA ASP A 44 -5.95 -9.80 -5.13
C ASP A 44 -4.97 -9.79 -3.95
N ILE A 45 -5.33 -10.40 -2.82
CA ILE A 45 -4.45 -10.52 -1.64
C ILE A 45 -3.20 -11.33 -1.97
N SER A 46 -3.33 -12.41 -2.73
CA SER A 46 -2.19 -13.24 -3.14
C SER A 46 -1.19 -12.46 -4.01
N ALA A 47 -1.70 -11.62 -4.91
CA ALA A 47 -0.88 -10.76 -5.75
C ALA A 47 -0.14 -9.70 -4.91
N HIS A 48 -0.81 -9.07 -3.93
CA HIS A 48 -0.18 -8.15 -2.98
C HIS A 48 0.86 -8.84 -2.08
N LEU A 49 0.60 -10.08 -1.65
CA LEU A 49 1.58 -10.86 -0.90
C LEU A 49 2.83 -11.14 -1.74
N GLY A 50 2.67 -11.42 -3.04
CA GLY A 50 3.79 -11.58 -3.97
C GLY A 50 4.65 -10.32 -4.08
N SER A 51 4.05 -9.15 -4.28
CA SER A 51 4.76 -7.88 -4.32
C SER A 51 5.42 -7.52 -2.97
N LEU A 52 4.77 -7.82 -1.84
CA LEU A 52 5.37 -7.66 -0.51
C LEU A 52 6.62 -8.52 -0.32
N LEU A 53 6.59 -9.80 -0.73
CA LEU A 53 7.76 -10.65 -0.68
C LEU A 53 8.89 -10.12 -1.56
N ALA A 54 8.59 -9.69 -2.78
CA ALA A 54 9.57 -9.06 -3.67
C ALA A 54 10.21 -7.82 -3.02
N LEU A 55 9.42 -6.98 -2.36
CA LEU A 55 9.88 -5.79 -1.65
C LEU A 55 10.80 -6.14 -0.47
N ILE A 56 10.46 -7.16 0.32
CA ILE A 56 11.30 -7.66 1.42
C ILE A 56 12.66 -8.15 0.88
N PHE A 57 12.66 -8.86 -0.25
CA PHE A 57 13.89 -9.34 -0.87
C PHE A 57 14.72 -8.23 -1.49
N PHE A 58 14.09 -7.23 -2.08
CA PHE A 58 14.77 -6.09 -2.70
C PHE A 58 15.38 -5.16 -1.63
N PHE A 59 14.60 -4.78 -0.62
CA PHE A 59 15.02 -3.90 0.49
C PHE A 59 15.47 -4.70 1.71
N LYS A 60 16.31 -5.73 1.53
CA LYS A 60 16.75 -6.64 2.60
C LYS A 60 17.22 -5.93 3.87
N LYS A 61 18.01 -4.87 3.72
CA LYS A 61 18.59 -4.15 4.86
C LYS A 61 17.51 -3.47 5.69
N ASP A 62 16.62 -2.72 5.03
CA ASP A 62 15.55 -2.00 5.72
C ASP A 62 14.53 -2.96 6.33
N SER A 63 14.25 -4.08 5.66
CA SER A 63 13.40 -5.16 6.16
C SER A 63 13.99 -5.79 7.41
N ILE A 64 15.28 -6.11 7.42
CA ILE A 64 15.97 -6.66 8.59
C ILE A 64 15.95 -5.65 9.75
N ASP A 65 16.18 -4.37 9.47
CA ASP A 65 16.16 -3.32 10.50
C ASP A 65 14.74 -3.16 11.08
N LEU A 66 13.70 -3.29 10.28
CA LEU A 66 12.31 -3.29 10.73
C LEU A 66 12.00 -4.50 11.64
N PHE A 67 12.44 -5.71 11.24
CA PHE A 67 12.28 -6.91 12.08
C PHE A 67 13.07 -6.80 13.39
N ARG A 68 14.26 -6.23 13.37
CA ARG A 68 15.03 -5.95 14.59
C ARG A 68 14.31 -4.93 15.48
N GLY A 69 13.70 -3.91 14.91
CA GLY A 69 12.88 -2.93 15.63
C GLY A 69 11.68 -3.58 16.31
N LEU A 70 10.97 -4.44 15.61
CA LEU A 70 9.87 -5.25 16.15
C LEU A 70 10.33 -6.11 17.33
N PHE A 71 11.46 -6.81 17.17
CA PHE A 71 12.02 -7.67 18.22
C PHE A 71 12.47 -6.85 19.45
N GLN A 72 13.05 -5.67 19.23
CA GLN A 72 13.42 -4.75 20.32
C GLN A 72 12.18 -4.23 21.07
N PHE A 73 11.09 -3.97 20.37
CA PHE A 73 9.84 -3.53 20.97
C PHE A 73 9.27 -4.57 21.94
N PHE A 74 9.23 -5.84 21.56
CA PHE A 74 8.62 -6.89 22.36
C PHE A 74 9.55 -7.49 23.42
N PHE A 75 10.84 -7.62 23.14
CA PHE A 75 11.72 -8.48 23.96
C PHE A 75 12.89 -7.75 24.63
N LEU A 76 13.47 -6.72 24.02
CA LEU A 76 14.76 -6.21 24.48
C LEU A 76 14.72 -4.89 25.26
N ARG A 77 13.61 -4.19 25.29
CA ARG A 77 13.47 -2.83 25.88
C ARG A 77 14.58 -1.83 25.52
N LYS A 78 15.44 -2.16 24.55
CA LYS A 78 16.54 -1.31 24.08
C LYS A 78 16.04 -0.36 23.00
N ARG A 79 16.09 0.95 23.26
CA ARG A 79 15.62 2.00 22.34
C ARG A 79 16.71 2.38 21.34
N LYS A 80 17.03 1.50 20.37
CA LYS A 80 17.93 1.80 19.26
C LYS A 80 17.19 2.46 18.10
N LYS A 81 17.93 2.83 17.04
CA LYS A 81 17.39 3.47 15.84
C LYS A 81 16.28 2.64 15.18
N GLU A 82 16.44 1.32 15.14
CA GLU A 82 15.50 0.36 14.54
C GLU A 82 14.17 0.34 15.31
N TYR A 83 14.21 0.48 16.65
CA TYR A 83 13.04 0.61 17.50
C TYR A 83 12.19 1.84 17.12
N TYR A 84 12.83 3.00 16.94
CA TYR A 84 12.12 4.22 16.55
C TYR A 84 11.59 4.15 15.10
N LEU A 85 12.30 3.49 14.19
CA LEU A 85 11.81 3.24 12.85
C LEU A 85 10.53 2.40 12.88
N PHE A 86 10.54 1.30 13.62
CA PHE A 86 9.35 0.45 13.82
C PHE A 86 8.17 1.23 14.40
N LEU A 87 8.39 2.03 15.45
CA LEU A 87 7.35 2.86 16.05
C LEU A 87 6.76 3.88 15.07
N LYS A 88 7.60 4.55 14.28
CA LYS A 88 7.12 5.53 13.30
C LYS A 88 6.23 4.89 12.24
N ILE A 89 6.62 3.72 11.73
CA ILE A 89 5.81 2.94 10.79
C ILE A 89 4.51 2.49 11.46
N GLY A 90 4.56 1.99 12.70
CA GLY A 90 3.37 1.63 13.48
C GLY A 90 2.40 2.80 13.61
N VAL A 91 2.88 3.98 14.00
CA VAL A 91 2.05 5.19 14.12
C VAL A 91 1.44 5.59 12.77
N ALA A 92 2.21 5.54 11.69
CA ALA A 92 1.73 5.83 10.33
C ALA A 92 0.63 4.85 9.87
N THR A 93 0.64 3.62 10.38
CA THR A 93 -0.34 2.58 10.00
C THR A 93 -1.68 2.72 10.76
N ILE A 94 -1.70 3.35 11.95
CA ILE A 94 -2.91 3.47 12.77
C ILE A 94 -4.08 4.12 12.03
N PRO A 95 -3.92 5.28 11.34
CA PRO A 95 -5.02 5.90 10.61
C PRO A 95 -5.61 4.97 9.55
N VAL A 96 -4.76 4.26 8.81
CA VAL A 96 -5.19 3.34 7.74
C VAL A 96 -6.01 2.18 8.32
N ILE A 97 -5.56 1.59 9.43
CA ILE A 97 -6.32 0.52 10.12
C ILE A 97 -7.66 1.06 10.61
N PHE A 98 -7.68 2.24 11.22
CA PHE A 98 -8.90 2.86 11.75
C PHE A 98 -9.93 3.10 10.64
N PHE A 99 -9.56 3.77 9.56
CA PHE A 99 -10.45 4.00 8.42
C PHE A 99 -10.83 2.70 7.72
N GLY A 100 -9.89 1.75 7.55
CA GLY A 100 -10.18 0.44 6.96
C GLY A 100 -11.22 -0.37 7.75
N LEU A 101 -11.16 -0.32 9.09
CA LEU A 101 -12.18 -0.93 9.94
C LEU A 101 -13.55 -0.28 9.79
N ILE A 102 -13.60 1.07 9.74
CA ILE A 102 -14.85 1.80 9.49
C ILE A 102 -15.45 1.38 8.14
N PHE A 103 -14.65 1.38 7.08
CA PHE A 103 -15.10 0.96 5.74
C PHE A 103 -15.67 -0.46 5.76
N LYS A 104 -15.03 -1.39 6.47
CA LYS A 104 -15.50 -2.77 6.59
C LYS A 104 -16.80 -2.89 7.40
N ILE A 105 -16.91 -2.19 8.53
CA ILE A 105 -18.10 -2.22 9.40
C ILE A 105 -19.34 -1.70 8.65
N TYR A 106 -19.19 -0.60 7.92
CA TYR A 106 -20.29 0.00 7.16
C TYR A 106 -20.47 -0.60 5.76
N ARG A 107 -19.74 -1.65 5.42
CA ARG A 107 -19.75 -2.31 4.09
C ARG A 107 -19.52 -1.35 2.92
N LEU A 108 -18.76 -0.29 3.14
CA LEU A 108 -18.40 0.68 2.11
C LEU A 108 -17.45 0.09 1.07
N ASP A 109 -16.78 -1.02 1.39
CA ASP A 109 -15.96 -1.81 0.48
C ASP A 109 -16.68 -2.21 -0.80
N ILE A 110 -17.99 -2.51 -0.71
CA ILE A 110 -18.81 -2.83 -1.89
C ILE A 110 -18.99 -1.61 -2.79
N ILE A 111 -19.23 -0.44 -2.20
CA ILE A 111 -19.47 0.80 -2.93
C ILE A 111 -18.20 1.29 -3.61
N VAL A 112 -17.08 1.30 -2.89
CA VAL A 112 -15.79 1.78 -3.42
C VAL A 112 -15.17 0.85 -4.47
N ARG A 113 -15.67 -0.38 -4.62
CA ARG A 113 -15.28 -1.28 -5.72
C ARG A 113 -16.03 -1.01 -7.03
N SER A 114 -16.95 -0.06 -7.08
CA SER A 114 -17.58 0.30 -8.36
C SER A 114 -16.56 0.99 -9.27
N ILE A 115 -16.58 0.61 -10.56
CA ILE A 115 -15.64 1.14 -11.56
C ILE A 115 -15.77 2.65 -11.71
N GLU A 116 -16.98 3.17 -11.60
CA GLU A 116 -17.25 4.61 -11.68
C GLU A 116 -16.58 5.38 -10.54
N ILE A 117 -16.73 4.90 -9.31
CA ILE A 117 -16.11 5.51 -8.12
C ILE A 117 -14.58 5.40 -8.22
N ILE A 118 -14.06 4.23 -8.62
CA ILE A 118 -12.62 4.03 -8.82
C ILE A 118 -12.09 5.02 -9.86
N GLY A 119 -12.76 5.16 -11.00
CA GLY A 119 -12.35 6.09 -12.05
C GLY A 119 -12.29 7.54 -11.57
N TRP A 120 -13.33 8.01 -10.88
CA TRP A 120 -13.33 9.37 -10.30
C TRP A 120 -12.25 9.55 -9.24
N MET A 121 -12.06 8.58 -8.35
CA MET A 121 -11.01 8.63 -7.33
C MET A 121 -9.62 8.67 -7.95
N MET A 122 -9.35 7.88 -8.99
CA MET A 122 -8.07 7.93 -9.71
C MET A 122 -7.80 9.30 -10.32
N ILE A 123 -8.82 9.95 -10.91
CA ILE A 123 -8.68 11.30 -11.48
C ILE A 123 -8.39 12.30 -10.37
N VAL A 124 -9.20 12.34 -9.32
CA VAL A 124 -9.06 13.28 -8.21
C VAL A 124 -7.70 13.14 -7.53
N PHE A 125 -7.33 11.93 -7.12
CA PHE A 125 -6.05 11.68 -6.45
C PHE A 125 -4.86 11.84 -7.39
N GLY A 126 -4.99 11.52 -8.67
CA GLY A 126 -3.96 11.78 -9.68
C GLY A 126 -3.67 13.27 -9.85
N VAL A 127 -4.72 14.10 -9.89
CA VAL A 127 -4.58 15.58 -9.94
C VAL A 127 -3.95 16.11 -8.65
N LEU A 128 -4.41 15.62 -7.48
CA LEU A 128 -3.82 16.01 -6.19
C LEU A 128 -2.34 15.63 -6.10
N LEU A 129 -1.98 14.43 -6.54
CA LEU A 129 -0.59 13.97 -6.57
C LEU A 129 0.27 14.83 -7.49
N PHE A 130 -0.24 15.16 -8.69
CA PHE A 130 0.46 16.04 -9.62
C PHE A 130 0.78 17.41 -8.98
N TYR A 131 -0.19 18.01 -8.29
CA TYR A 131 0.04 19.28 -7.60
C TYR A 131 0.99 19.11 -6.40
N ALA A 132 0.86 18.04 -5.63
CA ALA A 132 1.74 17.75 -4.51
C ALA A 132 3.20 17.58 -4.98
N ASP A 133 3.43 16.88 -6.08
CA ASP A 133 4.76 16.69 -6.68
C ASP A 133 5.32 18.02 -7.21
N LYS A 134 4.52 18.78 -7.97
CA LYS A 134 4.93 20.05 -8.56
C LYS A 134 5.29 21.13 -7.54
N PHE A 135 4.55 21.19 -6.42
CA PHE A 135 4.74 22.21 -5.37
C PHE A 135 5.44 21.66 -4.13
N GLY A 136 5.62 20.35 -4.04
CA GLY A 136 6.33 19.68 -2.96
C GLY A 136 7.81 20.03 -2.95
N LYS A 137 8.33 20.40 -1.77
CA LYS A 137 9.76 20.65 -1.61
C LYS A 137 10.43 19.34 -1.17
N GLU A 138 11.14 18.68 -2.06
CA GLU A 138 11.97 17.50 -1.78
C GLU A 138 13.18 17.87 -0.88
N LYS A 139 12.95 18.13 0.40
CA LYS A 139 14.02 18.54 1.32
C LYS A 139 14.23 17.61 2.51
N LYS A 140 13.42 16.54 2.65
CA LYS A 140 13.49 15.69 3.84
C LYS A 140 13.87 14.25 3.52
N SER A 141 14.93 13.79 4.15
CA SER A 141 15.33 12.37 4.16
C SER A 141 14.45 11.56 5.13
N LEU A 142 14.38 10.24 4.94
CA LEU A 142 13.78 9.32 5.92
C LEU A 142 14.36 9.47 7.34
N LYS A 143 15.58 9.99 7.47
CA LYS A 143 16.21 10.29 8.77
C LYS A 143 15.52 11.44 9.51
N ASP A 144 14.93 12.38 8.76
CA ASP A 144 14.26 13.57 9.28
C ASP A 144 12.77 13.36 9.58
N LEU A 145 12.28 12.11 9.38
CA LEU A 145 10.90 11.73 9.66
C LEU A 145 10.61 11.84 11.15
N SER A 146 9.78 12.83 11.55
CA SER A 146 9.30 12.97 12.92
C SER A 146 8.03 12.13 13.12
N PHE A 147 7.63 11.87 14.39
CA PHE A 147 6.37 11.22 14.70
C PHE A 147 5.15 11.99 14.18
N LYS A 148 5.21 13.33 14.17
CA LYS A 148 4.15 14.16 13.56
C LYS A 148 4.02 13.92 12.06
N HIS A 149 5.14 13.84 11.34
CA HIS A 149 5.11 13.51 9.91
C HIS A 149 4.60 12.10 9.66
N ALA A 150 4.98 11.12 10.49
CA ALA A 150 4.50 9.75 10.38
C ALA A 150 2.97 9.61 10.62
N ALA A 151 2.40 10.44 11.49
CA ALA A 151 0.95 10.43 11.76
C ALA A 151 0.11 11.10 10.66
N ILE A 152 0.72 11.96 9.82
CA ILE A 152 0.04 12.69 8.74
C ILE A 152 0.16 11.96 7.38
N MET A 153 1.12 11.03 7.27
CA MET A 153 1.31 10.18 6.07
C MET A 153 0.18 9.16 5.93
#